data_e3add2948507578e992ecf13bbc48dcb
#
_entry.id   e3add2948507578e992ecf13bbc48dcb
#
_cell.length_a   1.000
_cell.length_b   1.000
_cell.length_c   1.000
_cell.angle_alpha   90.00
_cell.angle_beta   90.00
_cell.angle_gamma   90.00
#
_symmetry.space_group_name_H-M   'P 1'
#
loop_
_entity.id
_entity.type
_entity.pdbx_description
1 polymer ?
#
loop_
_entity_poly.entity_id
_entity_poly.type
_entity_poly.pdbx_seq_one_letter_code
_entity_poly.pdbx_strand_id
1 'polypeptide(L)'
;MTFYRPFTCFDLLKFNNVNLDPLTETYGLSFYLQYLAKWPEFFTIAESPSGETMGYIMGKVEGRQPEEWHGHVTAVTVAPEYRRLGLAAELMRRLEEVSEQKQGYFVDLFVRKSNEIAVGMYKRLGYSVYRTVIGYYSSPGGDRDEDAFDMRKALSRDIFKKSIIPLKEPVKPEDLE
;
A
#
# COMPACT_ATOMS: atom_id res chain seq x y z
N MET A 1 19.29 9.56 -10.56
CA MET A 1 19.18 9.97 -9.13
C MET A 1 17.69 10.16 -8.83
N THR A 2 17.21 9.72 -7.65
CA THR A 2 15.81 9.84 -7.22
C THR A 2 15.76 10.61 -5.93
N PHE A 3 14.87 11.58 -5.83
CA PHE A 3 14.59 12.31 -4.60
C PHE A 3 13.31 11.79 -3.96
N TYR A 4 13.32 11.57 -2.66
CA TYR A 4 12.15 11.17 -1.88
C TYR A 4 11.81 12.30 -0.91
N ARG A 5 10.58 12.75 -0.94
CA ARG A 5 10.11 13.83 -0.07
C ARG A 5 8.64 13.59 0.33
N PRO A 6 8.15 14.29 1.35
CA PRO A 6 6.72 14.29 1.65
C PRO A 6 5.89 14.70 0.42
N PHE A 7 4.79 14.01 0.21
CA PHE A 7 3.80 14.37 -0.80
C PHE A 7 3.04 15.61 -0.35
N THR A 8 2.75 16.52 -1.27
CA THR A 8 2.01 17.77 -0.99
C THR A 8 0.74 17.83 -1.84
N CYS A 9 -0.19 18.72 -1.46
CA CYS A 9 -1.42 18.91 -2.25
C CYS A 9 -1.15 19.37 -3.70
N PHE A 10 -0.03 20.05 -3.96
CA PHE A 10 0.36 20.45 -5.31
C PHE A 10 0.78 19.28 -6.20
N ASP A 11 1.24 18.18 -5.61
CA ASP A 11 1.61 16.98 -6.36
C ASP A 11 0.39 16.28 -6.97
N LEU A 12 -0.81 16.51 -6.42
CA LEU A 12 -2.07 16.04 -6.99
C LEU A 12 -2.34 16.62 -8.39
N LEU A 13 -1.68 17.71 -8.75
CA LEU A 13 -1.77 18.31 -10.10
C LEU A 13 -0.77 17.71 -11.09
N LYS A 14 0.18 16.88 -10.64
CA LYS A 14 1.32 16.41 -11.43
C LYS A 14 1.45 14.90 -11.53
N PHE A 15 0.66 14.12 -10.80
CA PHE A 15 0.88 12.66 -10.66
C PHE A 15 0.04 11.78 -11.60
N ASN A 16 -0.62 12.36 -12.60
CA ASN A 16 -1.47 11.61 -13.52
C ASN A 16 -0.71 10.51 -14.28
N ASN A 17 0.55 10.75 -14.66
CA ASN A 17 1.37 9.78 -15.38
C ASN A 17 1.60 8.48 -14.62
N VAL A 18 1.64 8.53 -13.27
CA VAL A 18 1.79 7.35 -12.41
C VAL A 18 0.50 6.54 -12.26
N ASN A 19 -0.65 7.16 -12.49
CA ASN A 19 -1.98 6.56 -12.31
C ASN A 19 -2.58 6.00 -13.61
N LEU A 20 -1.81 5.92 -14.69
CA LEU A 20 -2.29 5.40 -15.98
C LEU A 20 -2.32 3.87 -16.06
N ASP A 21 -1.76 3.18 -15.08
CA ASP A 21 -1.80 1.72 -15.02
C ASP A 21 -3.21 1.23 -14.65
N PRO A 22 -3.81 0.32 -15.43
CA PRO A 22 -5.13 -0.25 -15.12
C PRO A 22 -5.21 -0.97 -13.76
N LEU A 23 -4.08 -1.42 -13.23
CA LEU A 23 -3.99 -2.08 -11.93
C LEU A 23 -3.73 -1.11 -10.76
N THR A 24 -3.57 0.18 -11.04
CA THR A 24 -3.43 1.22 -10.02
C THR A 24 -4.81 1.73 -9.63
N GLU A 25 -5.15 1.55 -8.36
CA GLU A 25 -6.38 2.14 -7.80
C GLU A 25 -6.23 3.66 -7.70
N THR A 26 -7.23 4.38 -8.20
CA THR A 26 -7.31 5.84 -8.13
C THR A 26 -8.51 6.26 -7.31
N TYR A 27 -8.39 7.38 -6.62
CA TYR A 27 -9.38 7.86 -5.68
C TYR A 27 -9.83 9.28 -6.02
N GLY A 28 -10.94 9.71 -5.45
CA GLY A 28 -11.38 11.11 -5.55
C GLY A 28 -10.43 12.04 -4.79
N LEU A 29 -10.38 13.32 -5.22
CA LEU A 29 -9.51 14.33 -4.64
C LEU A 29 -9.66 14.45 -3.11
N SER A 30 -10.88 14.41 -2.60
CA SER A 30 -11.17 14.48 -1.16
C SER A 30 -10.49 13.37 -0.37
N PHE A 31 -10.38 12.17 -0.94
CA PHE A 31 -9.73 11.04 -0.30
C PHE A 31 -8.22 11.27 -0.13
N TYR A 32 -7.53 11.76 -1.17
CA TYR A 32 -6.11 12.11 -1.08
C TYR A 32 -5.85 13.23 -0.08
N LEU A 33 -6.69 14.29 -0.09
CA LEU A 33 -6.57 15.40 0.85
C LEU A 33 -6.81 14.97 2.30
N GLN A 34 -7.70 14.01 2.53
CA GLN A 34 -7.94 13.43 3.85
C GLN A 34 -6.71 12.70 4.38
N TYR A 35 -6.00 11.93 3.52
CA TYR A 35 -4.75 11.28 3.89
C TYR A 35 -3.64 12.28 4.20
N LEU A 36 -3.51 13.32 3.39
CA LEU A 36 -2.54 14.40 3.64
C LEU A 36 -2.80 15.12 4.96
N ALA A 37 -4.06 15.30 5.33
CA ALA A 37 -4.42 15.96 6.58
C ALA A 37 -4.21 15.07 7.81
N LYS A 38 -4.49 13.75 7.70
CA LYS A 38 -4.48 12.83 8.85
C LYS A 38 -3.17 12.07 9.01
N TRP A 39 -2.53 11.68 7.90
CA TRP A 39 -1.35 10.81 7.90
C TRP A 39 -0.27 11.30 6.92
N PRO A 40 0.16 12.58 7.00
CA PRO A 40 1.11 13.15 6.04
C PRO A 40 2.44 12.41 6.01
N GLU A 41 2.88 11.82 7.13
CA GLU A 41 4.10 11.05 7.25
C GLU A 41 4.09 9.71 6.49
N PHE A 42 2.90 9.20 6.17
CA PHE A 42 2.70 7.98 5.36
C PHE A 42 2.54 8.26 3.87
N PHE A 43 2.70 9.51 3.45
CA PHE A 43 2.50 9.91 2.08
C PHE A 43 3.79 10.49 1.50
N THR A 44 4.50 9.66 0.71
CA THR A 44 5.82 10.00 0.14
C THR A 44 5.79 9.93 -1.38
N ILE A 45 6.43 10.89 -2.02
CA ILE A 45 6.64 10.93 -3.48
C ILE A 45 8.11 10.68 -3.82
N ALA A 46 8.33 9.93 -4.90
CA ALA A 46 9.61 9.78 -5.56
C ALA A 46 9.64 10.68 -6.82
N GLU A 47 10.63 11.53 -6.91
CA GLU A 47 10.76 12.57 -7.94
C GLU A 47 12.10 12.48 -8.65
N SER A 48 12.11 12.69 -9.96
CA SER A 48 13.34 12.78 -10.77
C SER A 48 14.06 14.10 -10.55
N PRO A 49 15.33 14.26 -10.96
CA PRO A 49 16.03 15.54 -10.91
C PRO A 49 15.37 16.64 -11.72
N SER A 50 14.56 16.28 -12.74
CA SER A 50 13.79 17.23 -13.55
C SER A 50 12.44 17.61 -12.93
N GLY A 51 12.08 17.06 -11.78
CA GLY A 51 10.83 17.33 -11.09
C GLY A 51 9.63 16.49 -11.56
N GLU A 52 9.88 15.43 -12.32
CA GLU A 52 8.82 14.50 -12.74
C GLU A 52 8.49 13.50 -11.63
N THR A 53 7.21 13.21 -11.46
CA THR A 53 6.76 12.19 -10.52
C THR A 53 7.11 10.80 -11.05
N MET A 54 7.97 10.08 -10.35
CA MET A 54 8.37 8.71 -10.67
C MET A 54 7.48 7.67 -10.01
N GLY A 55 6.94 7.99 -8.85
CA GLY A 55 6.05 7.12 -8.08
C GLY A 55 5.67 7.74 -6.74
N TYR A 56 4.75 7.11 -6.03
CA TYR A 56 4.38 7.51 -4.68
C TYR A 56 3.88 6.33 -3.86
N ILE A 57 3.85 6.52 -2.56
CA ILE A 57 3.18 5.64 -1.61
C ILE A 57 2.25 6.46 -0.73
N MET A 58 1.09 5.91 -0.45
CA MET A 58 0.10 6.46 0.45
C MET A 58 -0.35 5.39 1.42
N GLY A 59 -0.39 5.72 2.70
CA GLY A 59 -0.79 4.81 3.74
C GLY A 59 -1.36 5.51 4.97
N LYS A 60 -1.65 4.73 5.96
CA LYS A 60 -2.18 5.16 7.25
C LYS A 60 -1.72 4.23 8.36
N VAL A 61 -2.03 4.60 9.59
CA VAL A 61 -1.96 3.69 10.73
C VAL A 61 -3.35 3.54 11.31
N GLU A 62 -3.73 2.31 11.63
CA GLU A 62 -5.05 1.98 12.16
C GLU A 62 -5.01 0.75 13.08
N GLY A 63 -6.14 0.49 13.74
CA GLY A 63 -6.35 -0.61 14.71
C GLY A 63 -7.03 -0.11 15.96
N ARG A 64 -7.87 -0.95 16.57
CA ARG A 64 -8.61 -0.60 17.79
C ARG A 64 -7.91 -1.05 19.06
N GLN A 65 -7.18 -2.15 18.97
CA GLN A 65 -6.43 -2.74 20.08
C GLN A 65 -4.92 -2.66 19.82
N PRO A 66 -4.09 -2.73 20.86
CA PRO A 66 -2.63 -2.62 20.69
C PRO A 66 -2.06 -3.62 19.68
N GLU A 67 -2.51 -4.86 19.68
CA GLU A 67 -2.01 -5.93 18.80
C GLU A 67 -2.55 -5.83 17.36
N GLU A 68 -3.61 -5.04 17.14
CA GLU A 68 -4.19 -4.72 15.84
C GLU A 68 -3.60 -3.44 15.24
N TRP A 69 -2.85 -2.66 16.04
CA TRP A 69 -2.29 -1.39 15.60
C TRP A 69 -1.20 -1.63 14.54
N HIS A 70 -1.46 -1.17 13.32
CA HIS A 70 -0.63 -1.51 12.18
C HIS A 70 -0.56 -0.39 11.15
N GLY A 71 0.49 -0.42 10.33
CA GLY A 71 0.58 0.39 9.12
C GLY A 71 -0.18 -0.26 7.98
N HIS A 72 -0.96 0.51 7.26
CA HIS A 72 -1.72 0.06 6.09
C HIS A 72 -1.24 0.77 4.83
N VAL A 73 -0.84 0.01 3.82
CA VAL A 73 -0.50 0.54 2.49
C VAL A 73 -1.77 0.67 1.68
N THR A 74 -2.24 1.90 1.50
CA THR A 74 -3.44 2.19 0.71
C THR A 74 -3.16 2.16 -0.78
N ALA A 75 -2.02 2.72 -1.19
CA ALA A 75 -1.57 2.69 -2.58
C ALA A 75 -0.04 2.81 -2.65
N VAL A 76 0.56 2.05 -3.54
CA VAL A 76 1.94 2.23 -3.98
C VAL A 76 1.97 2.04 -5.49
N THR A 77 2.49 3.03 -6.19
CA THR A 77 2.56 2.99 -7.65
C THR A 77 3.83 3.64 -8.16
N VAL A 78 4.34 3.11 -9.27
CA VAL A 78 5.52 3.60 -9.97
C VAL A 78 5.17 3.74 -11.43
N ALA A 79 5.47 4.91 -12.01
CA ALA A 79 5.24 5.17 -13.42
C ALA A 79 5.95 4.11 -14.29
N PRO A 80 5.32 3.66 -15.39
CA PRO A 80 5.84 2.55 -16.20
C PRO A 80 7.31 2.71 -16.61
N GLU A 81 7.71 3.91 -17.00
CA GLU A 81 9.06 4.25 -17.43
C GLU A 81 10.12 4.19 -16.32
N TYR A 82 9.70 4.22 -15.07
CA TYR A 82 10.60 4.17 -13.90
C TYR A 82 10.53 2.86 -13.13
N ARG A 83 9.88 1.82 -13.69
CA ARG A 83 9.78 0.50 -13.07
C ARG A 83 11.13 -0.22 -13.09
N ARG A 84 11.25 -1.22 -12.22
CA ARG A 84 12.43 -2.08 -12.06
C ARG A 84 13.70 -1.34 -11.59
N LEU A 85 13.55 -0.14 -11.06
CA LEU A 85 14.63 0.67 -10.46
C LEU A 85 14.65 0.57 -8.92
N GLY A 86 13.85 -0.29 -8.33
CA GLY A 86 13.76 -0.45 -6.87
C GLY A 86 12.91 0.60 -6.15
N LEU A 87 12.22 1.48 -6.88
CA LEU A 87 11.45 2.59 -6.27
C LEU A 87 10.34 2.09 -5.35
N ALA A 88 9.57 1.07 -5.77
CA ALA A 88 8.50 0.52 -4.94
C ALA A 88 9.06 -0.06 -3.63
N ALA A 89 10.18 -0.76 -3.69
CA ALA A 89 10.85 -1.31 -2.50
C ALA A 89 11.27 -0.20 -1.53
N GLU A 90 11.85 0.87 -2.03
CA GLU A 90 12.26 2.01 -1.19
C GLU A 90 11.06 2.76 -0.59
N LEU A 91 10.00 2.96 -1.37
CA LEU A 91 8.76 3.57 -0.87
C LEU A 91 8.11 2.70 0.22
N MET A 92 8.06 1.38 0.03
CA MET A 92 7.57 0.44 1.05
C MET A 92 8.41 0.48 2.32
N ARG A 93 9.74 0.48 2.20
CA ARG A 93 10.67 0.58 3.34
C ARG A 93 10.41 1.84 4.17
N ARG A 94 10.17 2.98 3.52
CA ARG A 94 9.86 4.24 4.21
C ARG A 94 8.55 4.18 4.99
N LEU A 95 7.51 3.59 4.42
CA LEU A 95 6.24 3.39 5.12
C LEU A 95 6.40 2.42 6.30
N GLU A 96 7.17 1.35 6.12
CA GLU A 96 7.50 0.41 7.21
C GLU A 96 8.23 1.11 8.36
N GLU A 97 9.20 1.98 8.07
CA GLU A 97 9.92 2.76 9.09
C GLU A 97 9.00 3.70 9.87
N VAL A 98 8.08 4.39 9.18
CA VAL A 98 7.07 5.21 9.85
C VAL A 98 6.15 4.35 10.72
N SER A 99 5.74 3.19 10.23
CA SER A 99 4.91 2.24 10.98
C SER A 99 5.62 1.72 12.24
N GLU A 100 6.94 1.45 12.16
CA GLU A 100 7.77 1.12 13.33
C GLU A 100 7.79 2.27 14.34
N GLN A 101 8.01 3.49 13.89
CA GLN A 101 8.02 4.69 14.75
C GLN A 101 6.66 4.90 15.43
N LYS A 102 5.56 4.56 14.77
CA LYS A 102 4.19 4.60 15.32
C LYS A 102 3.86 3.38 16.17
N GLN A 103 4.83 2.50 16.45
CA GLN A 103 4.64 1.30 17.27
C GLN A 103 3.62 0.31 16.69
N GLY A 104 3.56 0.20 15.37
CA GLY A 104 2.76 -0.82 14.68
C GLY A 104 3.26 -2.23 14.98
N TYR A 105 2.36 -3.21 14.97
CA TYR A 105 2.70 -4.63 15.09
C TYR A 105 3.07 -5.24 13.75
N PHE A 106 2.45 -4.76 12.68
CA PHE A 106 2.69 -5.23 11.32
C PHE A 106 2.39 -4.13 10.31
N VAL A 107 2.70 -4.38 9.06
CA VAL A 107 2.20 -3.62 7.91
C VAL A 107 1.39 -4.55 7.05
N ASP A 108 0.23 -4.11 6.58
CA ASP A 108 -0.60 -4.85 5.64
C ASP A 108 -0.87 -4.08 4.36
N LEU A 109 -1.32 -4.82 3.38
CA LEU A 109 -1.80 -4.32 2.09
C LEU A 109 -2.78 -5.29 1.45
N PHE A 110 -3.63 -4.76 0.59
CA PHE A 110 -4.49 -5.58 -0.28
C PHE A 110 -3.98 -5.55 -1.72
N VAL A 111 -3.95 -6.69 -2.36
CA VAL A 111 -3.51 -6.83 -3.76
C VAL A 111 -4.41 -7.80 -4.50
N ARG A 112 -4.78 -7.47 -5.76
CA ARG A 112 -5.53 -8.37 -6.63
C ARG A 112 -4.82 -9.72 -6.77
N LYS A 113 -5.54 -10.81 -6.63
CA LYS A 113 -4.96 -12.16 -6.80
C LYS A 113 -4.35 -12.35 -8.18
N SER A 114 -4.93 -11.75 -9.21
CA SER A 114 -4.42 -11.80 -10.58
C SER A 114 -3.14 -10.99 -10.79
N ASN A 115 -2.80 -10.06 -9.90
CA ASN A 115 -1.59 -9.25 -10.01
C ASN A 115 -0.35 -10.00 -9.51
N GLU A 116 0.02 -11.08 -10.21
CA GLU A 116 1.14 -11.96 -9.84
C GLU A 116 2.46 -11.21 -9.72
N ILE A 117 2.66 -10.17 -10.52
CA ILE A 117 3.89 -9.34 -10.49
C ILE A 117 3.99 -8.62 -9.15
N ALA A 118 2.91 -7.97 -8.71
CA ALA A 118 2.88 -7.28 -7.42
C ALA A 118 2.98 -8.26 -6.25
N VAL A 119 2.23 -9.36 -6.29
CA VAL A 119 2.29 -10.42 -5.26
C VAL A 119 3.72 -10.95 -5.12
N GLY A 120 4.39 -11.24 -6.25
CA GLY A 120 5.79 -11.67 -6.25
C GLY A 120 6.74 -10.61 -5.70
N MET A 121 6.51 -9.35 -5.99
CA MET A 121 7.28 -8.23 -5.43
C MET A 121 7.12 -8.16 -3.92
N TYR A 122 5.89 -8.17 -3.40
CA TYR A 122 5.64 -8.10 -1.95
C TYR A 122 6.22 -9.30 -1.20
N LYS A 123 6.14 -10.51 -1.76
CA LYS A 123 6.81 -11.68 -1.18
C LYS A 123 8.32 -11.48 -1.05
N ARG A 124 8.99 -10.91 -2.06
CA ARG A 124 10.42 -10.59 -1.99
C ARG A 124 10.75 -9.51 -0.95
N LEU A 125 9.80 -8.62 -0.64
CA LEU A 125 9.93 -7.62 0.42
C LEU A 125 9.62 -8.17 1.83
N GLY A 126 9.27 -9.45 1.94
CA GLY A 126 9.04 -10.13 3.21
C GLY A 126 7.58 -10.19 3.65
N TYR A 127 6.65 -9.85 2.77
CA TYR A 127 5.21 -10.00 3.03
C TYR A 127 4.76 -11.44 2.75
N SER A 128 3.82 -11.92 3.51
CA SER A 128 3.15 -13.21 3.31
C SER A 128 1.63 -13.03 3.23
N VAL A 129 0.96 -13.96 2.55
CA VAL A 129 -0.50 -13.96 2.48
C VAL A 129 -1.05 -14.34 3.85
N TYR A 130 -1.81 -13.44 4.45
CA TYR A 130 -2.47 -13.66 5.74
C TYR A 130 -3.86 -14.28 5.55
N ARG A 131 -4.64 -13.74 4.59
CA ARG A 131 -5.97 -14.25 4.23
C ARG A 131 -6.36 -13.85 2.81
N THR A 132 -7.42 -14.49 2.29
CA THR A 132 -8.09 -14.07 1.06
C THR A 132 -9.35 -13.28 1.41
N VAL A 133 -9.59 -12.17 0.71
CA VAL A 133 -10.81 -11.37 0.81
C VAL A 133 -11.60 -11.54 -0.49
N ILE A 134 -12.78 -12.15 -0.38
CA ILE A 134 -13.61 -12.51 -1.54
C ILE A 134 -14.31 -11.27 -2.08
N GLY A 135 -14.20 -11.04 -3.40
CA GLY A 135 -14.91 -9.96 -4.07
C GLY A 135 -14.51 -8.56 -3.60
N TYR A 136 -13.26 -8.38 -3.17
CA TYR A 136 -12.80 -7.09 -2.64
C TYR A 136 -12.76 -5.98 -3.69
N TYR A 137 -12.34 -6.31 -4.92
CA TYR A 137 -12.24 -5.37 -6.03
C TYR A 137 -13.45 -5.49 -6.94
N SER A 138 -14.25 -4.44 -7.01
CA SER A 138 -15.40 -4.38 -7.91
C SER A 138 -14.97 -4.24 -9.37
N SER A 139 -15.64 -4.93 -10.27
CA SER A 139 -15.39 -4.85 -11.70
C SER A 139 -16.26 -3.75 -12.34
N PRO A 140 -15.68 -2.74 -13.00
CA PRO A 140 -16.43 -1.64 -13.61
C PRO A 140 -17.43 -2.04 -14.70
N GLY A 141 -17.33 -3.27 -15.23
CA GLY A 141 -18.16 -3.77 -16.34
C GLY A 141 -19.26 -4.75 -15.96
N GLY A 142 -19.50 -5.01 -14.66
CA GLY A 142 -20.47 -6.01 -14.22
C GLY A 142 -19.99 -7.46 -14.37
N ASP A 143 -18.73 -7.67 -14.72
CA ASP A 143 -18.06 -8.95 -14.58
C ASP A 143 -17.87 -9.26 -13.09
N ARG A 144 -17.45 -10.50 -12.80
CA ARG A 144 -17.30 -10.93 -11.41
C ARG A 144 -16.27 -10.07 -10.66
N ASP A 145 -16.64 -9.67 -9.45
CA ASP A 145 -15.71 -9.04 -8.50
C ASP A 145 -14.47 -9.93 -8.30
N GLU A 146 -13.32 -9.30 -8.12
CA GLU A 146 -12.06 -10.03 -7.97
C GLU A 146 -11.64 -10.11 -6.50
N ASP A 147 -11.12 -11.28 -6.10
CA ASP A 147 -10.58 -11.50 -4.77
C ASP A 147 -9.25 -10.74 -4.58
N ALA A 148 -9.01 -10.34 -3.34
CA ALA A 148 -7.73 -9.81 -2.90
C ALA A 148 -6.99 -10.78 -1.98
N PHE A 149 -5.67 -10.67 -1.97
CA PHE A 149 -4.85 -11.12 -0.86
C PHE A 149 -4.63 -9.97 0.12
N ASP A 150 -4.95 -10.20 1.39
CA ASP A 150 -4.43 -9.43 2.51
C ASP A 150 -3.03 -9.99 2.79
N MET A 151 -2.00 -9.20 2.50
CA MET A 151 -0.61 -9.58 2.72
C MET A 151 -0.04 -8.77 3.88
N ARG A 152 0.72 -9.45 4.75
CA ARG A 152 1.26 -8.84 5.97
C ARG A 152 2.75 -9.09 6.14
N LYS A 153 3.41 -8.12 6.77
CA LYS A 153 4.79 -8.22 7.24
C LYS A 153 4.84 -7.81 8.71
N ALA A 154 5.31 -8.70 9.58
CA ALA A 154 5.47 -8.41 11.00
C ALA A 154 6.55 -7.35 11.22
N LEU A 155 6.29 -6.41 12.13
CA LEU A 155 7.25 -5.42 12.57
C LEU A 155 7.94 -5.87 13.88
N SER A 156 8.90 -5.10 14.35
CA SER A 156 9.74 -5.45 15.51
C SER A 156 8.96 -5.69 16.81
N ARG A 157 7.82 -5.01 16.97
CA ARG A 157 6.94 -5.16 18.13
C ARG A 157 6.23 -6.51 18.19
N ASP A 158 5.98 -7.14 17.05
CA ASP A 158 5.41 -8.49 16.98
C ASP A 158 6.51 -9.56 17.06
N ILE A 159 7.11 -9.68 18.22
CA ILE A 159 8.24 -10.59 18.50
C ILE A 159 7.91 -12.05 18.14
N PHE A 160 6.68 -12.46 18.37
CA PHE A 160 6.21 -13.84 18.13
C PHE A 160 5.63 -14.04 16.73
N LYS A 161 5.62 -13.00 15.88
CA LYS A 161 5.09 -13.03 14.51
C LYS A 161 3.66 -13.56 14.42
N LYS A 162 2.84 -13.24 15.41
CA LYS A 162 1.44 -13.68 15.48
C LYS A 162 0.59 -13.02 14.40
N SER A 163 0.91 -11.76 14.03
CA SER A 163 0.17 -10.99 13.04
C SER A 163 0.21 -11.58 11.62
N ILE A 164 1.17 -12.46 11.35
CA ILE A 164 1.37 -13.07 10.03
C ILE A 164 1.02 -14.57 9.97
N ILE A 165 0.42 -15.13 11.03
CA ILE A 165 -0.06 -16.51 11.02
C ILE A 165 -1.27 -16.60 10.08
N PRO A 166 -1.19 -17.36 8.97
CA PRO A 166 -2.24 -17.35 7.95
C PRO A 166 -3.58 -17.86 8.48
N LEU A 167 -4.66 -17.16 8.11
CA LEU A 167 -6.02 -17.63 8.30
C LEU A 167 -6.42 -18.54 7.13
N LYS A 168 -7.03 -19.67 7.44
CA LYS A 168 -7.42 -20.67 6.43
C LYS A 168 -8.70 -20.30 5.70
N GLU A 169 -9.62 -19.64 6.38
CA GLU A 169 -10.92 -19.30 5.83
C GLU A 169 -10.89 -17.91 5.17
N PRO A 170 -11.39 -17.80 3.92
CA PRO A 170 -11.58 -16.50 3.29
C PRO A 170 -12.63 -15.68 4.04
N VAL A 171 -12.49 -14.36 3.98
CA VAL A 171 -13.44 -13.40 4.57
C VAL A 171 -14.07 -12.53 3.50
N LYS A 172 -15.19 -11.90 3.82
CA LYS A 172 -15.80 -10.89 2.95
C LYS A 172 -15.33 -9.49 3.31
N PRO A 173 -15.43 -8.50 2.39
CA PRO A 173 -15.04 -7.12 2.69
C PRO A 173 -15.77 -6.51 3.89
N GLU A 174 -17.03 -6.90 4.13
CA GLU A 174 -17.85 -6.46 5.26
C GLU A 174 -17.37 -6.97 6.63
N ASP A 175 -16.55 -8.03 6.63
CA ASP A 175 -15.95 -8.63 7.83
C ASP A 175 -14.53 -8.07 8.10
N LEU A 176 -14.08 -7.13 7.28
CA LEU A 176 -12.83 -6.39 7.52
C LEU A 176 -13.11 -5.29 8.55
N GLU A 177 -12.45 -5.35 9.69
CA GLU A 177 -12.57 -4.33 10.73
C GLU A 177 -11.80 -3.04 10.40
#